data_ec36bb43d698f480319418b3aa38d9ad
#
_entry.id   ec36bb43d698f480319418b3aa38d9ad
#
_cell.length_a   1.000
_cell.length_b   1.000
_cell.length_c   1.000
_cell.angle_alpha   90.00
_cell.angle_beta   90.00
_cell.angle_gamma   90.00
#
_symmetry.space_group_name_H-M   'P 1'
#
loop_
_entity.id
_entity.type
_entity.pdbx_description
1 polymer ?
#
loop_
_entity_poly.entity_id
_entity_poly.type
_entity_poly.pdbx_seq_one_letter_code
_entity_poly.pdbx_strand_id
1 'polypeptide(L)'
;MARGLGINALVVSVSAAAGPTVASAILSITNWPWLFAINIPIGIAALALSYKFLPANPIRNLNRKFDIPGGILNACFFFLLIGLIEGASHELPQQLLLTGLILLIIIGTIFVRRELKKEFPLLPIDLLKIPIFSLSISTSVLSFTAQMLAMVSLPFFLQGELGKDAVTCGLLMTPWPLATMICAPMAGILAERVNAGLLGGIGLSIFACGLFLLSMLTPEATAGDVIWRMALCGGGFGLFQTPNNSTIIASAPRNRSGGASGMLGSARLLGQTSGAALVALIFRLIPGGHNTHNSLLLGCAIAVLAALFSLTRLGRQTGPKLDRQN
;
A
#
# COMPACT_ATOMS: atom_id res chain seq x y z
N MET A 1 8.05 17.19 13.06
CA MET A 1 7.22 16.04 12.62
C MET A 1 7.30 15.82 11.10
N ALA A 2 7.11 16.83 10.25
CA ALA A 2 7.18 16.70 8.78
C ALA A 2 8.52 16.14 8.27
N ARG A 3 9.67 16.58 8.81
CA ARG A 3 11.01 16.07 8.45
C ARG A 3 11.16 14.56 8.72
N GLY A 4 10.64 14.04 9.84
CA GLY A 4 10.70 12.62 10.17
C GLY A 4 9.87 11.75 9.22
N LEU A 5 8.68 12.23 8.82
CA LEU A 5 7.85 11.56 7.81
C LEU A 5 8.51 11.58 6.43
N GLY A 6 9.18 12.68 6.07
CA GLY A 6 9.94 12.78 4.82
C GLY A 6 11.12 11.81 4.77
N ILE A 7 11.89 11.72 5.87
CA ILE A 7 13.00 10.75 5.97
C ILE A 7 12.48 9.31 5.89
N ASN A 8 11.39 8.99 6.58
CA ASN A 8 10.78 7.66 6.49
C ASN A 8 10.34 7.33 5.07
N ALA A 9 9.66 8.25 4.39
CA ALA A 9 9.26 8.06 3.00
C ALA A 9 10.48 7.85 2.07
N LEU A 10 11.54 8.62 2.28
CA LEU A 10 12.80 8.48 1.53
C LEU A 10 13.44 7.11 1.76
N VAL A 11 13.56 6.67 3.01
CA VAL A 11 14.14 5.34 3.34
C VAL A 11 13.32 4.22 2.72
N VAL A 12 11.99 4.27 2.82
CA VAL A 12 11.10 3.26 2.21
C VAL A 12 11.28 3.24 0.69
N SER A 13 11.34 4.40 0.05
CA SER A 13 11.49 4.49 -1.42
C SER A 13 12.86 4.02 -1.89
N VAL A 14 13.95 4.39 -1.18
CA VAL A 14 15.31 3.91 -1.48
C VAL A 14 15.39 2.40 -1.33
N SER A 15 14.83 1.84 -0.25
CA SER A 15 14.81 0.39 -0.02
C SER A 15 14.00 -0.34 -1.10
N ALA A 16 12.87 0.22 -1.51
CA ALA A 16 12.05 -0.35 -2.58
C ALA A 16 12.76 -0.29 -3.95
N ALA A 17 13.50 0.79 -4.23
CA ALA A 17 14.30 0.93 -5.45
C ALA A 17 15.51 -0.02 -5.47
N ALA A 18 16.18 -0.18 -4.33
CA ALA A 18 17.33 -1.09 -4.19
C ALA A 18 16.93 -2.57 -4.23
N GLY A 19 15.70 -2.91 -3.82
CA GLY A 19 15.23 -4.27 -3.66
C GLY A 19 15.47 -5.15 -4.90
N PRO A 20 14.94 -4.82 -6.09
CA PRO A 20 15.13 -5.61 -7.31
C PRO A 20 16.60 -5.75 -7.70
N THR A 21 17.38 -4.70 -7.59
CA THR A 21 18.82 -4.69 -7.95
C THR A 21 19.62 -5.57 -6.98
N VAL A 22 19.37 -5.45 -5.68
CA VAL A 22 20.02 -6.29 -4.66
C VAL A 22 19.60 -7.75 -4.83
N ALA A 23 18.31 -8.01 -5.07
CA ALA A 23 17.83 -9.37 -5.32
C ALA A 23 18.48 -10.00 -6.55
N SER A 24 18.59 -9.26 -7.66
CA SER A 24 19.25 -9.71 -8.88
C SER A 24 20.75 -9.98 -8.65
N ALA A 25 21.44 -9.09 -7.91
CA ALA A 25 22.86 -9.30 -7.57
C ALA A 25 23.07 -10.55 -6.69
N ILE A 26 22.19 -10.81 -5.73
CA ILE A 26 22.24 -12.03 -4.90
C ILE A 26 22.02 -13.27 -5.77
N LEU A 27 20.99 -13.28 -6.62
CA LEU A 27 20.65 -14.41 -7.47
C LEU A 27 21.69 -14.69 -8.54
N SER A 28 22.51 -13.71 -8.95
CA SER A 28 23.59 -13.91 -9.92
C SER A 28 24.78 -14.70 -9.36
N ILE A 29 24.97 -14.71 -8.03
CA ILE A 29 26.11 -15.37 -7.36
C ILE A 29 25.69 -16.48 -6.38
N THR A 30 24.39 -16.55 -6.03
CA THR A 30 23.85 -17.50 -5.06
C THR A 30 22.44 -17.98 -5.49
N ASN A 31 21.71 -18.61 -4.58
CA ASN A 31 20.36 -19.12 -4.79
C ASN A 31 19.32 -18.38 -3.92
N TRP A 32 18.04 -18.63 -4.18
CA TRP A 32 16.90 -17.92 -3.57
C TRP A 32 16.88 -17.87 -2.02
N PRO A 33 17.38 -18.82 -1.22
CA PRO A 33 17.38 -18.71 0.24
C PRO A 33 18.16 -17.48 0.76
N TRP A 34 19.19 -17.05 0.02
CA TRP A 34 20.00 -15.89 0.40
C TRP A 34 19.23 -14.56 0.32
N LEU A 35 18.17 -14.51 -0.48
CA LEU A 35 17.25 -13.35 -0.50
C LEU A 35 16.60 -13.11 0.87
N PHE A 36 16.41 -14.17 1.65
CA PHE A 36 15.87 -14.07 3.01
C PHE A 36 17.00 -13.91 4.04
N ALA A 37 18.12 -14.60 3.85
CA ALA A 37 19.25 -14.58 4.78
C ALA A 37 19.87 -13.19 4.94
N ILE A 38 19.87 -12.34 3.91
CA ILE A 38 20.34 -10.95 3.97
C ILE A 38 19.58 -10.09 5.00
N ASN A 39 18.33 -10.45 5.30
CA ASN A 39 17.55 -9.72 6.30
C ASN A 39 18.06 -9.97 7.75
N ILE A 40 18.79 -11.06 8.00
CA ILE A 40 19.29 -11.38 9.34
C ILE A 40 20.32 -10.33 9.81
N PRO A 41 21.42 -10.05 9.09
CA PRO A 41 22.38 -9.03 9.51
C PRO A 41 21.76 -7.62 9.56
N ILE A 42 20.87 -7.28 8.62
CA ILE A 42 20.16 -6.00 8.62
C ILE A 42 19.25 -5.89 9.85
N GLY A 43 18.52 -6.95 10.21
CA GLY A 43 17.68 -7.01 11.39
C GLY A 43 18.48 -6.87 12.70
N ILE A 44 19.63 -7.55 12.81
CA ILE A 44 20.53 -7.43 13.95
C ILE A 44 21.05 -5.99 14.08
N ALA A 45 21.51 -5.40 12.98
CA ALA A 45 21.98 -4.01 12.97
C ALA A 45 20.84 -3.04 13.37
N ALA A 46 19.63 -3.22 12.84
CA ALA A 46 18.47 -2.41 13.20
C ALA A 46 18.11 -2.55 14.69
N LEU A 47 18.18 -3.75 15.25
CA LEU A 47 17.94 -4.01 16.67
C LEU A 47 18.99 -3.32 17.55
N ALA A 48 20.28 -3.43 17.20
CA ALA A 48 21.37 -2.77 17.93
C ALA A 48 21.25 -1.24 17.89
N LEU A 49 20.94 -0.67 16.73
CA LEU A 49 20.71 0.76 16.58
C LEU A 49 19.48 1.22 17.38
N SER A 50 18.40 0.45 17.35
CA SER A 50 17.20 0.74 18.13
C SER A 50 17.49 0.73 19.63
N TYR A 51 18.22 -0.24 20.11
CA TYR A 51 18.60 -0.33 21.52
C TYR A 51 19.45 0.87 21.97
N LYS A 52 20.34 1.36 21.08
CA LYS A 52 21.27 2.46 21.40
C LYS A 52 20.62 3.86 21.30
N PHE A 53 19.73 4.07 20.34
CA PHE A 53 19.24 5.42 19.97
C PHE A 53 17.78 5.69 20.31
N LEU A 54 16.97 4.65 20.57
CA LEU A 54 15.58 4.91 20.98
C LEU A 54 15.54 5.43 22.41
N PRO A 55 14.82 6.55 22.65
CA PRO A 55 14.62 7.06 24.00
C PRO A 55 13.83 6.02 24.83
N ALA A 56 14.10 6.02 26.14
CA ALA A 56 13.33 5.19 27.06
C ALA A 56 11.82 5.48 26.92
N ASN A 57 11.01 4.44 26.99
CA ASN A 57 9.56 4.61 26.93
C ASN A 57 9.10 5.56 28.04
N PRO A 58 8.22 6.53 27.74
CA PRO A 58 7.57 7.32 28.76
C PRO A 58 6.84 6.40 29.74
N ILE A 59 6.69 6.83 30.98
CA ILE A 59 6.12 6.06 32.10
C ILE A 59 4.90 5.27 31.60
N ARG A 60 5.02 3.95 31.60
CA ARG A 60 3.98 3.04 31.13
C ARG A 60 2.78 3.17 32.04
N ASN A 61 1.66 3.54 31.50
CA ASN A 61 0.40 3.51 32.25
C ASN A 61 0.06 2.02 32.51
N LEU A 62 0.43 1.51 33.68
CA LEU A 62 0.38 0.09 34.07
C LEU A 62 -1.04 -0.51 34.01
N ASN A 63 -2.07 0.35 33.95
CA ASN A 63 -3.46 -0.07 33.85
C ASN A 63 -3.92 -0.43 32.43
N ARG A 64 -3.09 -0.25 31.40
CA ARG A 64 -3.44 -0.62 30.01
C ARG A 64 -3.08 -2.09 29.75
N LYS A 65 -4.05 -2.98 29.88
CA LYS A 65 -3.90 -4.38 29.44
C LYS A 65 -3.92 -4.45 27.90
N PHE A 66 -2.98 -5.21 27.34
CA PHE A 66 -2.99 -5.50 25.90
C PHE A 66 -4.23 -6.32 25.53
N ASP A 67 -4.90 -5.96 24.42
CA ASP A 67 -6.09 -6.64 23.96
C ASP A 67 -5.77 -7.91 23.17
N ILE A 68 -5.37 -8.96 23.88
CA ILE A 68 -5.07 -10.27 23.26
C ILE A 68 -6.25 -10.81 22.43
N PRO A 69 -7.51 -10.83 22.94
CA PRO A 69 -8.64 -11.33 22.16
C PRO A 69 -8.94 -10.49 20.90
N GLY A 70 -8.78 -9.18 20.96
CA GLY A 70 -8.88 -8.31 19.77
C GLY A 70 -7.79 -8.61 18.75
N GLY A 71 -6.56 -8.86 19.20
CA GLY A 71 -5.45 -9.26 18.34
C GLY A 71 -5.69 -10.60 17.64
N ILE A 72 -6.22 -11.59 18.36
CA ILE A 72 -6.58 -12.90 17.79
C ILE A 72 -7.71 -12.76 16.76
N LEU A 73 -8.78 -12.02 17.07
CA LEU A 73 -9.87 -11.77 16.12
C LEU A 73 -9.39 -11.07 14.85
N ASN A 74 -8.50 -10.08 15.00
CA ASN A 74 -7.87 -9.40 13.86
C ASN A 74 -7.07 -10.39 13.01
N ALA A 75 -6.20 -11.19 13.63
CA ALA A 75 -5.40 -12.18 12.91
C ALA A 75 -6.28 -13.21 12.18
N CYS A 76 -7.33 -13.73 12.85
CA CYS A 76 -8.29 -14.65 12.25
C CYS A 76 -9.06 -14.02 11.09
N PHE A 77 -9.47 -12.75 11.21
CA PHE A 77 -10.16 -12.03 10.15
C PHE A 77 -9.31 -11.90 8.88
N PHE A 78 -8.06 -11.42 9.03
CA PHE A 78 -7.17 -11.28 7.87
C PHE A 78 -6.73 -12.62 7.32
N PHE A 79 -6.48 -13.62 8.15
CA PHE A 79 -6.17 -14.99 7.71
C PHE A 79 -7.30 -15.58 6.86
N LEU A 80 -8.55 -15.47 7.31
CA LEU A 80 -9.71 -15.92 6.55
C LEU A 80 -9.91 -15.11 5.27
N LEU A 81 -9.75 -13.79 5.34
CA LEU A 81 -9.89 -12.92 4.16
C LEU A 81 -8.89 -13.32 3.07
N ILE A 82 -7.62 -13.44 3.43
CA ILE A 82 -6.55 -13.82 2.49
C ILE A 82 -6.77 -15.26 2.00
N GLY A 83 -7.04 -16.18 2.93
CA GLY A 83 -7.26 -17.59 2.60
C GLY A 83 -8.46 -17.82 1.67
N LEU A 84 -9.53 -17.03 1.81
CA LEU A 84 -10.68 -17.09 0.87
C LEU A 84 -10.32 -16.59 -0.52
N ILE A 85 -9.57 -15.50 -0.60
CA ILE A 85 -9.14 -14.92 -1.87
C ILE A 85 -8.21 -15.89 -2.60
N GLU A 86 -7.24 -16.45 -1.87
CA GLU A 86 -6.31 -17.45 -2.41
C GLU A 86 -7.02 -18.76 -2.75
N GLY A 87 -7.92 -19.23 -1.88
CA GLY A 87 -8.72 -20.41 -2.10
C GLY A 87 -9.64 -20.31 -3.32
N ALA A 88 -10.20 -19.12 -3.57
CA ALA A 88 -10.95 -18.85 -4.79
C ALA A 88 -10.07 -18.94 -6.04
N SER A 89 -8.78 -18.60 -5.93
CA SER A 89 -7.81 -18.72 -7.03
C SER A 89 -7.34 -20.17 -7.26
N HIS A 90 -7.35 -21.03 -6.23
CA HIS A 90 -6.88 -22.41 -6.25
C HIS A 90 -7.99 -23.48 -6.34
N GLU A 91 -9.19 -23.10 -6.81
CA GLU A 91 -10.32 -24.05 -7.03
C GLU A 91 -10.80 -24.81 -5.79
N LEU A 92 -10.72 -24.20 -4.61
CA LEU A 92 -11.32 -24.81 -3.44
C LEU A 92 -12.81 -25.13 -3.69
N PRO A 93 -13.34 -26.23 -3.12
CA PRO A 93 -14.75 -26.56 -3.24
C PRO A 93 -15.65 -25.38 -2.84
N GLN A 94 -16.68 -25.11 -3.64
CA GLN A 94 -17.59 -23.99 -3.42
C GLN A 94 -18.19 -23.98 -1.99
N GLN A 95 -18.44 -25.17 -1.42
CA GLN A 95 -18.91 -25.32 -0.05
C GLN A 95 -17.92 -24.75 0.98
N LEU A 96 -16.61 -24.97 0.76
CA LEU A 96 -15.56 -24.47 1.65
C LEU A 96 -15.42 -22.94 1.53
N LEU A 97 -15.53 -22.40 0.33
CA LEU A 97 -15.54 -20.95 0.10
C LEU A 97 -16.76 -20.27 0.75
N LEU A 98 -17.95 -20.86 0.64
CA LEU A 98 -19.16 -20.34 1.28
C LEU A 98 -19.05 -20.41 2.82
N THR A 99 -18.56 -21.53 3.35
CA THR A 99 -18.35 -21.67 4.81
C THR A 99 -17.34 -20.65 5.30
N GLY A 100 -16.24 -20.48 4.61
CA GLY A 100 -15.21 -19.48 4.92
C GLY A 100 -15.76 -18.05 4.87
N LEU A 101 -16.61 -17.72 3.88
CA LEU A 101 -17.26 -16.42 3.77
C LEU A 101 -18.21 -16.15 4.95
N ILE A 102 -18.99 -17.14 5.35
CA ILE A 102 -19.86 -17.03 6.52
C ILE A 102 -19.04 -16.78 7.79
N LEU A 103 -17.96 -17.56 7.97
CA LEU A 103 -17.04 -17.37 9.11
C LEU A 103 -16.37 -15.98 9.08
N LEU A 104 -15.96 -15.48 7.92
CA LEU A 104 -15.39 -14.15 7.77
C LEU A 104 -16.38 -13.06 8.20
N ILE A 105 -17.65 -13.18 7.80
CA ILE A 105 -18.72 -12.24 8.17
C ILE A 105 -18.98 -12.30 9.69
N ILE A 106 -19.02 -13.48 10.28
CA ILE A 106 -19.26 -13.67 11.72
C ILE A 106 -18.08 -13.07 12.50
N ILE A 107 -16.84 -13.46 12.20
CA ILE A 107 -15.64 -12.98 12.89
C ILE A 107 -15.48 -11.48 12.68
N GLY A 108 -15.69 -10.98 11.47
CA GLY A 108 -15.65 -9.55 11.16
C GLY A 108 -16.68 -8.75 11.95
N THR A 109 -17.91 -9.27 12.06
CA THR A 109 -18.97 -8.62 12.84
C THR A 109 -18.65 -8.59 14.34
N ILE A 110 -18.16 -9.70 14.89
CA ILE A 110 -17.73 -9.79 16.29
C ILE A 110 -16.57 -8.82 16.54
N PHE A 111 -15.57 -8.81 15.66
CA PHE A 111 -14.40 -7.95 15.75
C PHE A 111 -14.79 -6.47 15.72
N VAL A 112 -15.58 -6.03 14.73
CA VAL A 112 -16.02 -4.63 14.62
C VAL A 112 -16.86 -4.21 15.83
N ARG A 113 -17.83 -5.03 16.24
CA ARG A 113 -18.66 -4.72 17.43
C ARG A 113 -17.84 -4.61 18.70
N ARG A 114 -16.81 -5.45 18.85
CA ARG A 114 -15.91 -5.41 20.00
C ARG A 114 -15.02 -4.17 19.99
N GLU A 115 -14.39 -3.85 18.85
CA GLU A 115 -13.53 -2.67 18.70
C GLU A 115 -14.30 -1.35 18.94
N LEU A 116 -15.55 -1.27 18.48
CA LEU A 116 -16.40 -0.08 18.69
C LEU A 116 -16.81 0.15 20.16
N LYS A 117 -16.78 -0.91 21.01
CA LYS A 117 -17.13 -0.80 22.43
C LYS A 117 -15.92 -0.51 23.32
N LYS A 118 -14.70 -0.57 22.81
CA LYS A 118 -13.49 -0.38 23.60
C LYS A 118 -13.03 1.06 23.62
N GLU A 119 -12.58 1.49 24.79
CA GLU A 119 -11.98 2.80 25.00
C GLU A 119 -10.62 2.94 24.28
N PHE A 120 -9.86 1.82 24.20
CA PHE A 120 -8.56 1.74 23.50
C PHE A 120 -8.58 0.54 22.52
N PRO A 121 -9.22 0.69 21.36
CA PRO A 121 -9.29 -0.37 20.38
C PRO A 121 -7.91 -0.62 19.72
N LEU A 122 -7.66 -1.86 19.31
CA LEU A 122 -6.47 -2.24 18.58
C LEU A 122 -6.46 -1.59 17.17
N LEU A 123 -7.61 -1.70 16.47
CA LEU A 123 -7.89 -0.95 15.26
C LEU A 123 -8.94 0.12 15.58
N PRO A 124 -8.59 1.40 15.47
CA PRO A 124 -9.50 2.48 15.81
C PRO A 124 -10.55 2.69 14.71
N ILE A 125 -11.46 1.74 14.56
CA ILE A 125 -12.55 1.74 13.55
C ILE A 125 -13.45 2.97 13.74
N ASP A 126 -13.57 3.47 14.97
CA ASP A 126 -14.31 4.70 15.29
C ASP A 126 -13.75 5.93 14.57
N LEU A 127 -12.45 5.98 14.23
CA LEU A 127 -11.87 7.05 13.42
C LEU A 127 -12.43 7.08 12.00
N LEU A 128 -12.98 5.98 11.49
CA LEU A 128 -13.67 5.95 10.20
C LEU A 128 -14.96 6.79 10.18
N LYS A 129 -15.49 7.17 11.35
CA LYS A 129 -16.59 8.15 11.45
C LYS A 129 -16.16 9.55 11.07
N ILE A 130 -14.86 9.85 11.08
CA ILE A 130 -14.30 11.12 10.61
C ILE A 130 -14.23 11.06 9.08
N PRO A 131 -15.01 11.85 8.33
CA PRO A 131 -15.15 11.68 6.89
C PRO A 131 -13.82 11.82 6.14
N ILE A 132 -12.95 12.76 6.56
CA ILE A 132 -11.65 12.97 5.93
C ILE A 132 -10.68 11.80 6.19
N PHE A 133 -10.75 11.20 7.36
CA PHE A 133 -9.98 10.01 7.73
C PHE A 133 -10.44 8.80 6.88
N SER A 134 -11.75 8.55 6.86
CA SER A 134 -12.35 7.45 6.11
C SER A 134 -12.04 7.52 4.61
N LEU A 135 -12.25 8.70 4.00
CA LEU A 135 -11.91 8.91 2.59
C LEU A 135 -10.42 8.69 2.31
N SER A 136 -9.53 9.13 3.21
CA SER A 136 -8.08 8.96 3.06
C SER A 136 -7.65 7.50 3.19
N ILE A 137 -8.25 6.74 4.11
CA ILE A 137 -8.02 5.30 4.26
C ILE A 137 -8.53 4.54 3.03
N SER A 138 -9.76 4.84 2.56
CA SER A 138 -10.31 4.24 1.35
C SER A 138 -9.44 4.53 0.12
N THR A 139 -8.97 5.77 -0.03
CA THR A 139 -8.03 6.14 -1.10
C THR A 139 -6.72 5.34 -0.99
N SER A 140 -6.20 5.10 0.23
CA SER A 140 -5.02 4.25 0.43
C SER A 140 -5.27 2.81 0.00
N VAL A 141 -6.38 2.18 0.43
CA VAL A 141 -6.71 0.81 0.02
C VAL A 141 -6.76 0.70 -1.51
N LEU A 142 -7.52 1.58 -2.16
CA LEU A 142 -7.68 1.56 -3.62
C LEU A 142 -6.35 1.78 -4.36
N SER A 143 -5.54 2.75 -3.93
CA SER A 143 -4.26 3.05 -4.58
C SER A 143 -3.24 1.93 -4.43
N PHE A 144 -3.15 1.28 -3.27
CA PHE A 144 -2.29 0.12 -3.07
C PHE A 144 -2.80 -1.12 -3.79
N THR A 145 -4.12 -1.28 -3.95
CA THR A 145 -4.71 -2.32 -4.81
C THR A 145 -4.30 -2.13 -6.27
N ALA A 146 -4.45 -0.90 -6.80
CA ALA A 146 -4.04 -0.58 -8.17
C ALA A 146 -2.53 -0.75 -8.39
N GLN A 147 -1.71 -0.37 -7.40
CA GLN A 147 -0.26 -0.58 -7.44
C GLN A 147 0.07 -2.06 -7.55
N MET A 148 -0.57 -2.91 -6.73
CA MET A 148 -0.26 -4.34 -6.68
C MET A 148 -0.72 -5.08 -7.94
N LEU A 149 -1.84 -4.65 -8.54
CA LEU A 149 -2.27 -5.15 -9.85
C LEU A 149 -1.15 -4.99 -10.89
N ALA A 150 -0.46 -3.86 -10.92
CA ALA A 150 0.66 -3.64 -11.83
C ALA A 150 1.92 -4.42 -11.41
N MET A 151 2.31 -4.33 -10.12
CA MET A 151 3.56 -4.92 -9.63
C MET A 151 3.59 -6.43 -9.74
N VAL A 152 2.44 -7.10 -9.60
CA VAL A 152 2.35 -8.56 -9.72
C VAL A 152 2.16 -9.00 -11.18
N SER A 153 1.34 -8.30 -11.97
CA SER A 153 1.04 -8.74 -13.34
C SER A 153 2.15 -8.40 -14.36
N LEU A 154 2.84 -7.28 -14.19
CA LEU A 154 3.83 -6.80 -15.16
C LEU A 154 5.04 -7.75 -15.37
N PRO A 155 5.61 -8.40 -14.32
CA PRO A 155 6.66 -9.40 -14.52
C PRO A 155 6.27 -10.55 -15.44
N PHE A 156 5.02 -10.97 -15.44
CA PHE A 156 4.53 -12.02 -16.35
C PHE A 156 4.56 -11.58 -17.81
N PHE A 157 4.19 -10.32 -18.08
CA PHE A 157 4.31 -9.75 -19.42
C PHE A 157 5.77 -9.61 -19.85
N LEU A 158 6.63 -9.06 -18.98
CA LEU A 158 8.04 -8.82 -19.30
C LEU A 158 8.80 -10.13 -19.54
N GLN A 159 8.52 -11.17 -18.76
CA GLN A 159 9.19 -12.47 -18.90
C GLN A 159 8.50 -13.33 -19.97
N GLY A 160 7.17 -13.39 -19.99
CA GLY A 160 6.40 -14.28 -20.86
C GLY A 160 6.29 -13.76 -22.29
N GLU A 161 5.96 -12.49 -22.48
CA GLU A 161 5.70 -11.93 -23.83
C GLU A 161 6.92 -11.21 -24.42
N LEU A 162 7.69 -10.45 -23.59
CA LEU A 162 8.90 -9.80 -24.05
C LEU A 162 10.15 -10.68 -23.93
N GLY A 163 10.07 -11.89 -23.35
CA GLY A 163 11.19 -12.82 -23.22
C GLY A 163 12.37 -12.30 -22.39
N LYS A 164 12.12 -11.35 -21.46
CA LYS A 164 13.18 -10.77 -20.61
C LYS A 164 13.55 -11.72 -19.48
N ASP A 165 14.83 -11.81 -19.16
CA ASP A 165 15.30 -12.51 -17.99
C ASP A 165 14.91 -11.79 -16.68
N ALA A 166 14.97 -12.48 -15.55
CA ALA A 166 14.55 -11.96 -14.25
C ALA A 166 15.32 -10.69 -13.84
N VAL A 167 16.59 -10.59 -14.18
CA VAL A 167 17.43 -9.41 -13.87
C VAL A 167 16.97 -8.18 -14.66
N THR A 168 16.79 -8.33 -15.96
CA THR A 168 16.29 -7.27 -16.83
C THR A 168 14.88 -6.84 -16.42
N CYS A 169 14.03 -7.79 -16.06
CA CYS A 169 12.69 -7.52 -15.53
C CYS A 169 12.75 -6.63 -14.27
N GLY A 170 13.59 -6.96 -13.29
CA GLY A 170 13.81 -6.15 -12.10
C GLY A 170 14.31 -4.74 -12.41
N LEU A 171 15.26 -4.61 -13.36
CA LEU A 171 15.77 -3.32 -13.80
C LEU A 171 14.69 -2.46 -14.47
N LEU A 172 13.84 -3.05 -15.31
CA LEU A 172 12.72 -2.37 -15.97
C LEU A 172 11.63 -1.92 -14.99
N MET A 173 11.51 -2.57 -13.83
CA MET A 173 10.58 -2.17 -12.78
C MET A 173 11.15 -1.10 -11.82
N THR A 174 12.47 -0.92 -11.77
CA THR A 174 13.16 0.03 -10.88
C THR A 174 12.75 1.51 -11.09
N PRO A 175 12.40 2.00 -12.29
CA PRO A 175 11.99 3.40 -12.50
C PRO A 175 10.80 3.84 -11.66
N TRP A 176 9.90 2.93 -11.30
CA TRP A 176 8.76 3.25 -10.43
C TRP A 176 9.20 3.70 -9.03
N PRO A 177 9.89 2.89 -8.21
CA PRO A 177 10.34 3.34 -6.89
C PRO A 177 11.29 4.54 -6.96
N LEU A 178 12.13 4.67 -8.02
CA LEU A 178 12.98 5.84 -8.21
C LEU A 178 12.17 7.13 -8.41
N ALA A 179 11.16 7.10 -9.26
CA ALA A 179 10.28 8.26 -9.47
C ALA A 179 9.50 8.58 -8.19
N THR A 180 9.03 7.55 -7.46
CA THR A 180 8.38 7.75 -6.16
C THR A 180 9.32 8.41 -5.15
N MET A 181 10.59 7.98 -5.10
CA MET A 181 11.61 8.54 -4.22
C MET A 181 11.86 10.04 -4.48
N ILE A 182 11.79 10.47 -5.72
CA ILE A 182 11.95 11.89 -6.12
C ILE A 182 10.67 12.67 -5.84
N CYS A 183 9.53 12.15 -6.25
CA CYS A 183 8.25 12.87 -6.19
C CYS A 183 7.64 12.94 -4.77
N ALA A 184 7.90 11.95 -3.89
CA ALA A 184 7.31 11.92 -2.56
C ALA A 184 7.79 13.07 -1.64
N PRO A 185 9.08 13.44 -1.56
CA PRO A 185 9.54 14.63 -0.83
C PRO A 185 8.99 15.92 -1.43
N MET A 186 8.96 16.04 -2.77
CA MET A 186 8.40 17.21 -3.46
C MET A 186 6.91 17.38 -3.11
N ALA A 187 6.15 16.28 -3.10
CA ALA A 187 4.76 16.27 -2.68
C ALA A 187 4.59 16.72 -1.22
N GLY A 188 5.52 16.35 -0.34
CA GLY A 188 5.54 16.81 1.06
C GLY A 188 5.68 18.33 1.18
N ILE A 189 6.60 18.92 0.43
CA ILE A 189 6.80 20.39 0.39
C ILE A 189 5.57 21.07 -0.25
N LEU A 190 5.06 20.51 -1.34
CA LEU A 190 3.92 21.09 -2.07
C LEU A 190 2.63 21.02 -1.24
N ALA A 191 2.46 20.01 -0.39
CA ALA A 191 1.32 19.86 0.50
C ALA A 191 1.23 20.93 1.59
N GLU A 192 2.30 21.71 1.84
CA GLU A 192 2.26 22.90 2.71
C GLU A 192 1.53 24.08 2.05
N ARG A 193 1.49 24.12 0.71
CA ARG A 193 0.91 25.22 -0.08
C ARG A 193 -0.35 24.85 -0.83
N VAL A 194 -0.48 23.58 -1.20
CA VAL A 194 -1.57 23.03 -2.00
C VAL A 194 -2.40 22.06 -1.15
N ASN A 195 -3.72 22.09 -1.37
CA ASN A 195 -4.63 21.18 -0.69
C ASN A 195 -4.25 19.71 -0.95
N ALA A 196 -4.08 18.92 0.11
CA ALA A 196 -3.68 17.53 0.03
C ALA A 196 -4.65 16.64 -0.80
N GLY A 197 -5.96 16.98 -0.80
CA GLY A 197 -6.96 16.32 -1.62
C GLY A 197 -6.77 16.56 -3.12
N LEU A 198 -6.43 17.81 -3.50
CA LEU A 198 -6.13 18.16 -4.89
C LEU A 198 -4.82 17.52 -5.37
N LEU A 199 -3.76 17.66 -4.56
CA LEU A 199 -2.47 17.09 -4.89
C LEU A 199 -2.53 15.55 -5.02
N GLY A 200 -3.25 14.90 -4.09
CA GLY A 200 -3.51 13.47 -4.16
C GLY A 200 -4.35 13.07 -5.37
N GLY A 201 -5.36 13.87 -5.73
CA GLY A 201 -6.19 13.64 -6.91
C GLY A 201 -5.38 13.74 -8.21
N ILE A 202 -4.54 14.78 -8.35
CA ILE A 202 -3.64 14.94 -9.51
C ILE A 202 -2.66 13.76 -9.57
N GLY A 203 -2.01 13.42 -8.45
CA GLY A 203 -1.07 12.29 -8.39
C GLY A 203 -1.71 10.97 -8.82
N LEU A 204 -2.92 10.67 -8.33
CA LEU A 204 -3.65 9.46 -8.71
C LEU A 204 -4.15 9.47 -10.16
N SER A 205 -4.47 10.63 -10.72
CA SER A 205 -4.82 10.76 -12.14
C SER A 205 -3.61 10.49 -13.04
N ILE A 206 -2.42 11.00 -12.67
CA ILE A 206 -1.16 10.68 -13.35
C ILE A 206 -0.85 9.18 -13.24
N PHE A 207 -1.06 8.61 -12.06
CA PHE A 207 -0.89 7.18 -11.83
C PHE A 207 -1.83 6.33 -12.69
N ALA A 208 -3.11 6.68 -12.74
CA ALA A 208 -4.10 6.01 -13.59
C ALA A 208 -3.73 6.09 -15.08
N CYS A 209 -3.28 7.27 -15.55
CA CYS A 209 -2.78 7.45 -16.90
C CYS A 209 -1.57 6.56 -17.18
N GLY A 210 -0.62 6.48 -16.24
CA GLY A 210 0.54 5.58 -16.34
C GLY A 210 0.13 4.10 -16.45
N LEU A 211 -0.82 3.65 -15.65
CA LEU A 211 -1.36 2.28 -15.71
C LEU A 211 -2.07 1.99 -17.04
N PHE A 212 -2.83 2.96 -17.53
CA PHE A 212 -3.47 2.86 -18.85
C PHE A 212 -2.44 2.74 -19.96
N LEU A 213 -1.40 3.57 -19.94
CA LEU A 213 -0.30 3.52 -20.92
C LEU A 213 0.51 2.22 -20.81
N LEU A 214 0.70 1.68 -19.60
CA LEU A 214 1.31 0.36 -19.41
C LEU A 214 0.44 -0.77 -19.99
N SER A 215 -0.89 -0.66 -19.89
CA SER A 215 -1.78 -1.66 -20.49
C SER A 215 -1.71 -1.69 -22.02
N MET A 216 -1.25 -0.60 -22.65
CA MET A 216 -1.08 -0.50 -24.10
C MET A 216 0.29 -1.00 -24.60
N LEU A 217 1.11 -1.62 -23.75
CA LEU A 217 2.35 -2.24 -24.18
C LEU A 217 2.08 -3.41 -25.13
N THR A 218 2.85 -3.48 -26.20
CA THR A 218 2.83 -4.57 -27.17
C THR A 218 4.05 -5.47 -26.99
N PRO A 219 4.05 -6.69 -27.54
CA PRO A 219 5.23 -7.58 -27.49
C PRO A 219 6.50 -6.99 -28.14
N GLU A 220 6.36 -5.95 -28.98
CA GLU A 220 7.47 -5.26 -29.60
C GLU A 220 7.95 -4.05 -28.78
N ALA A 221 7.42 -3.82 -27.59
CA ALA A 221 7.77 -2.67 -26.77
C ALA A 221 9.26 -2.66 -26.41
N THR A 222 9.86 -1.49 -26.55
CA THR A 222 11.27 -1.27 -26.19
C THR A 222 11.43 -1.11 -24.67
N ALA A 223 12.64 -1.30 -24.17
CA ALA A 223 12.94 -1.01 -22.75
C ALA A 223 12.59 0.44 -22.38
N GLY A 224 12.84 1.39 -23.30
CA GLY A 224 12.46 2.79 -23.11
C GLY A 224 10.97 2.99 -22.89
N ASP A 225 10.13 2.24 -23.64
CA ASP A 225 8.67 2.29 -23.52
C ASP A 225 8.19 1.87 -22.12
N VAL A 226 8.81 0.87 -21.53
CA VAL A 226 8.51 0.41 -20.18
C VAL A 226 9.00 1.43 -19.14
N ILE A 227 10.24 1.89 -19.25
CA ILE A 227 10.90 2.77 -18.28
C ILE A 227 10.12 4.05 -18.03
N TRP A 228 9.76 4.81 -19.07
CA TRP A 228 9.07 6.07 -18.86
C TRP A 228 7.64 5.91 -18.33
N ARG A 229 6.93 4.85 -18.74
CA ARG A 229 5.58 4.55 -18.22
C ARG A 229 5.62 4.13 -16.75
N MET A 230 6.61 3.33 -16.37
CA MET A 230 6.87 2.98 -14.97
C MET A 230 7.24 4.20 -14.13
N ALA A 231 8.07 5.11 -14.65
CA ALA A 231 8.40 6.36 -13.98
C ALA A 231 7.17 7.26 -13.81
N LEU A 232 6.29 7.32 -14.80
CA LEU A 232 5.02 8.07 -14.71
C LEU A 232 4.13 7.52 -13.59
N CYS A 233 3.98 6.19 -13.51
CA CYS A 233 3.25 5.53 -12.43
C CYS A 233 3.84 5.86 -11.06
N GLY A 234 5.16 5.74 -10.92
CA GLY A 234 5.87 6.01 -9.68
C GLY A 234 5.77 7.48 -9.25
N GLY A 235 5.90 8.40 -10.20
CA GLY A 235 5.76 9.84 -9.96
C GLY A 235 4.36 10.20 -9.46
N GLY A 236 3.32 9.72 -10.16
CA GLY A 236 1.93 9.91 -9.76
C GLY A 236 1.63 9.33 -8.38
N PHE A 237 2.10 8.12 -8.10
CA PHE A 237 1.94 7.46 -6.81
C PHE A 237 2.66 8.21 -5.68
N GLY A 238 3.89 8.72 -5.93
CA GLY A 238 4.66 9.52 -4.98
C GLY A 238 3.99 10.83 -4.62
N LEU A 239 3.41 11.53 -5.62
CA LEU A 239 2.65 12.77 -5.42
C LEU A 239 1.41 12.56 -4.54
N PHE A 240 0.79 11.40 -4.62
CA PHE A 240 -0.38 11.05 -3.79
C PHE A 240 0.00 10.60 -2.36
N GLN A 241 0.98 9.71 -2.23
CA GLN A 241 1.21 8.93 -1.01
C GLN A 241 1.54 9.81 0.19
N THR A 242 2.47 10.76 0.04
CA THR A 242 2.94 11.60 1.15
C THR A 242 1.85 12.51 1.72
N PRO A 243 1.12 13.33 0.92
CA PRO A 243 0.05 14.16 1.45
C PRO A 243 -1.12 13.35 2.02
N ASN A 244 -1.42 12.18 1.45
CA ASN A 244 -2.48 11.32 1.96
C ASN A 244 -2.13 10.72 3.33
N ASN A 245 -0.90 10.21 3.51
CA ASN A 245 -0.43 9.68 4.79
C ASN A 245 -0.41 10.77 5.88
N SER A 246 0.04 11.97 5.52
CA SER A 246 0.03 13.13 6.43
C SER A 246 -1.41 13.50 6.82
N THR A 247 -2.36 13.47 5.89
CA THR A 247 -3.78 13.73 6.16
C THR A 247 -4.38 12.71 7.12
N ILE A 248 -4.10 11.42 6.94
CA ILE A 248 -4.58 10.35 7.84
C ILE A 248 -4.10 10.61 9.26
N ILE A 249 -2.81 10.87 9.45
CA ILE A 249 -2.24 11.08 10.79
C ILE A 249 -2.75 12.37 11.41
N ALA A 250 -2.86 13.46 10.62
CA ALA A 250 -3.29 14.77 11.10
C ALA A 250 -4.80 14.85 11.41
N SER A 251 -5.63 14.03 10.77
CA SER A 251 -7.08 14.00 10.99
C SER A 251 -7.49 13.22 12.24
N ALA A 252 -6.58 12.44 12.83
CA ALA A 252 -6.82 11.75 14.09
C ALA A 252 -6.47 12.64 15.31
N PRO A 253 -7.14 12.47 16.47
CA PRO A 253 -6.75 13.11 17.71
C PRO A 253 -5.27 12.82 18.06
N ARG A 254 -4.55 13.81 18.59
CA ARG A 254 -3.11 13.69 18.86
C ARG A 254 -2.75 12.49 19.76
N ASN A 255 -3.57 12.19 20.74
CA ASN A 255 -3.40 11.05 21.66
C ASN A 255 -3.68 9.69 20.97
N ARG A 256 -4.17 9.66 19.73
CA ARG A 256 -4.50 8.47 18.94
C ARG A 256 -3.71 8.35 17.63
N SER A 257 -2.65 9.15 17.47
CA SER A 257 -1.78 9.13 16.27
C SER A 257 -1.16 7.75 16.00
N GLY A 258 -0.83 6.98 17.05
CA GLY A 258 -0.37 5.59 16.93
C GLY A 258 -1.42 4.67 16.30
N GLY A 259 -2.69 4.79 16.70
CA GLY A 259 -3.79 4.05 16.10
C GLY A 259 -4.04 4.44 14.63
N ALA A 260 -3.94 5.74 14.31
CA ALA A 260 -4.05 6.22 12.93
C ALA A 260 -2.93 5.66 12.04
N SER A 261 -1.69 5.60 12.54
CA SER A 261 -0.56 4.98 11.84
C SER A 261 -0.76 3.47 11.65
N GLY A 262 -1.32 2.78 12.63
CA GLY A 262 -1.70 1.36 12.53
C GLY A 262 -2.76 1.13 11.46
N MET A 263 -3.80 1.97 11.40
CA MET A 263 -4.84 1.93 10.37
C MET A 263 -4.26 2.17 8.96
N LEU A 264 -3.31 3.11 8.83
CA LEU A 264 -2.60 3.34 7.57
C LEU A 264 -1.84 2.08 7.11
N GLY A 265 -1.13 1.42 8.03
CA GLY A 265 -0.42 0.16 7.77
C GLY A 265 -1.39 -0.95 7.34
N SER A 266 -2.52 -1.10 8.05
CA SER A 266 -3.57 -2.09 7.71
C SER A 266 -4.21 -1.80 6.35
N ALA A 267 -4.50 -0.54 6.04
CA ALA A 267 -5.06 -0.14 4.75
C ALA A 267 -4.10 -0.47 3.58
N ARG A 268 -2.80 -0.23 3.79
CA ARG A 268 -1.77 -0.61 2.81
C ARG A 268 -1.74 -2.12 2.57
N LEU A 269 -1.67 -2.91 3.65
CA LEU A 269 -1.63 -4.38 3.54
C LEU A 269 -2.92 -4.92 2.91
N LEU A 270 -4.08 -4.40 3.31
CA LEU A 270 -5.36 -4.79 2.71
C LEU A 270 -5.38 -4.50 1.20
N GLY A 271 -4.94 -3.32 0.79
CA GLY A 271 -4.84 -2.98 -0.63
C GLY A 271 -3.90 -3.89 -1.38
N GLN A 272 -2.70 -4.12 -0.85
CA GLN A 272 -1.69 -4.98 -1.47
C GLN A 272 -2.16 -6.43 -1.64
N THR A 273 -2.75 -7.01 -0.59
CA THR A 273 -3.30 -8.38 -0.66
C THR A 273 -4.47 -8.47 -1.64
N SER A 274 -5.39 -7.51 -1.60
CA SER A 274 -6.53 -7.48 -2.53
C SER A 274 -6.06 -7.37 -3.99
N GLY A 275 -5.06 -6.53 -4.26
CA GLY A 275 -4.49 -6.37 -5.60
C GLY A 275 -3.84 -7.66 -6.11
N ALA A 276 -2.99 -8.30 -5.30
CA ALA A 276 -2.35 -9.57 -5.65
C ALA A 276 -3.39 -10.67 -5.95
N ALA A 277 -4.42 -10.75 -5.13
CA ALA A 277 -5.50 -11.70 -5.29
C ALA A 277 -6.36 -11.46 -6.54
N LEU A 278 -6.63 -10.19 -6.87
CA LEU A 278 -7.32 -9.83 -8.12
C LEU A 278 -6.49 -10.23 -9.34
N VAL A 279 -5.15 -10.12 -9.30
CA VAL A 279 -4.29 -10.64 -10.38
C VAL A 279 -4.47 -12.14 -10.52
N ALA A 280 -4.36 -12.91 -9.43
CA ALA A 280 -4.54 -14.35 -9.47
C ALA A 280 -5.91 -14.74 -10.04
N LEU A 281 -6.98 -14.03 -9.66
CA LEU A 281 -8.33 -14.24 -10.17
C LEU A 281 -8.43 -13.93 -11.67
N ILE A 282 -7.85 -12.82 -12.14
CA ILE A 282 -7.85 -12.46 -13.57
C ILE A 282 -7.10 -13.52 -14.39
N PHE A 283 -5.92 -13.94 -13.90
CA PHE A 283 -5.11 -14.95 -14.58
C PHE A 283 -5.80 -16.30 -14.68
N ARG A 284 -6.70 -16.60 -13.74
CA ARG A 284 -7.53 -17.80 -13.77
C ARG A 284 -8.72 -17.68 -14.69
N LEU A 285 -9.47 -16.56 -14.63
CA LEU A 285 -10.76 -16.42 -15.35
C LEU A 285 -10.59 -16.10 -16.83
N ILE A 286 -9.47 -15.53 -17.23
CA ILE A 286 -9.20 -15.07 -18.59
C ILE A 286 -8.01 -15.88 -19.13
N PRO A 287 -8.22 -17.09 -19.68
CA PRO A 287 -7.14 -17.84 -20.31
C PRO A 287 -6.70 -17.17 -21.61
N GLY A 288 -5.39 -17.00 -21.79
CA GLY A 288 -4.77 -16.57 -23.05
C GLY A 288 -4.34 -15.11 -23.10
N GLY A 289 -3.04 -14.85 -22.93
CA GLY A 289 -2.27 -13.68 -23.40
C GLY A 289 -2.62 -12.28 -22.90
N HIS A 290 -3.86 -11.99 -22.50
CA HIS A 290 -4.31 -10.64 -22.13
C HIS A 290 -4.43 -10.38 -20.63
N ASN A 291 -3.89 -11.26 -19.80
CA ASN A 291 -4.07 -11.20 -18.35
C ASN A 291 -3.45 -9.95 -17.72
N THR A 292 -2.23 -9.60 -18.15
CA THR A 292 -1.54 -8.38 -17.68
C THR A 292 -2.28 -7.12 -18.15
N HIS A 293 -2.71 -7.07 -19.43
CA HIS A 293 -3.49 -5.97 -19.96
C HIS A 293 -4.77 -5.73 -19.13
N ASN A 294 -5.55 -6.76 -18.86
CA ASN A 294 -6.76 -6.66 -18.06
C ASN A 294 -6.49 -6.27 -16.59
N SER A 295 -5.41 -6.78 -16.02
CA SER A 295 -4.98 -6.39 -14.66
C SER A 295 -4.61 -4.92 -14.57
N LEU A 296 -3.90 -4.39 -15.57
CA LEU A 296 -3.51 -2.99 -15.65
C LEU A 296 -4.71 -2.08 -15.91
N LEU A 297 -5.67 -2.49 -16.77
CA LEU A 297 -6.92 -1.75 -16.98
C LEU A 297 -7.78 -1.70 -15.72
N LEU A 298 -7.90 -2.81 -14.99
CA LEU A 298 -8.60 -2.81 -13.70
C LEU A 298 -7.87 -1.91 -12.70
N GLY A 299 -6.54 -1.96 -12.67
CA GLY A 299 -5.71 -1.06 -11.85
C GLY A 299 -5.95 0.41 -12.20
N CYS A 300 -6.03 0.74 -13.49
CA CYS A 300 -6.37 2.08 -13.95
C CYS A 300 -7.76 2.52 -13.45
N ALA A 301 -8.79 1.69 -13.61
CA ALA A 301 -10.14 1.99 -13.13
C ALA A 301 -10.19 2.23 -11.61
N ILE A 302 -9.49 1.39 -10.84
CA ILE A 302 -9.38 1.54 -9.38
C ILE A 302 -8.60 2.82 -9.01
N ALA A 303 -7.54 3.17 -9.74
CA ALA A 303 -6.78 4.40 -9.52
C ALA A 303 -7.61 5.66 -9.84
N VAL A 304 -8.45 5.63 -10.90
CA VAL A 304 -9.42 6.69 -11.19
C VAL A 304 -10.43 6.83 -10.04
N LEU A 305 -10.97 5.72 -9.55
CA LEU A 305 -11.87 5.74 -8.39
C LEU A 305 -11.17 6.34 -7.16
N ALA A 306 -9.92 5.96 -6.90
CA ALA A 306 -9.11 6.54 -5.81
C ALA A 306 -8.90 8.05 -6.00
N ALA A 307 -8.68 8.53 -7.23
CA ALA A 307 -8.56 9.95 -7.55
C ALA A 307 -9.86 10.70 -7.23
N LEU A 308 -11.02 10.15 -7.60
CA LEU A 308 -12.32 10.71 -7.26
C LEU A 308 -12.51 10.82 -5.75
N PHE A 309 -12.21 9.75 -4.98
CA PHE A 309 -12.24 9.79 -3.52
C PHE A 309 -11.30 10.85 -2.94
N SER A 310 -10.11 11.04 -3.53
CA SER A 310 -9.19 12.10 -3.12
C SER A 310 -9.77 13.50 -3.37
N LEU A 311 -10.39 13.72 -4.52
CA LEU A 311 -10.99 15.02 -4.89
C LEU A 311 -12.24 15.37 -4.04
N THR A 312 -13.05 14.40 -3.61
CA THR A 312 -14.18 14.66 -2.72
C THR A 312 -13.78 15.24 -1.35
N ARG A 313 -12.51 15.15 -0.98
CA ARG A 313 -11.96 15.77 0.23
C ARG A 313 -11.82 17.30 0.12
N LEU A 314 -11.80 17.86 -1.08
CA LEU A 314 -11.65 19.30 -1.31
C LEU A 314 -12.77 20.12 -0.61
N GLY A 315 -14.01 19.65 -0.66
CA GLY A 315 -15.13 20.32 -0.02
C GLY A 315 -15.24 20.16 1.50
N ARG A 316 -14.40 19.31 2.11
CA ARG A 316 -14.51 18.94 3.54
C ARG A 316 -13.38 19.46 4.42
N GLN A 317 -12.37 20.10 3.84
CA GLN A 317 -11.25 20.70 4.59
C GLN A 317 -11.54 22.11 5.15
N THR A 318 -12.74 22.63 5.00
CA THR A 318 -13.19 23.87 5.64
C THR A 318 -13.69 23.63 7.08
N GLY A 319 -12.98 22.84 7.86
CA GLY A 319 -13.09 22.82 9.32
C GLY A 319 -12.32 24.02 9.93
N PRO A 320 -12.63 24.47 11.15
CA PRO A 320 -12.21 25.77 11.67
C PRO A 320 -10.70 25.94 11.60
N LYS A 321 -10.26 27.04 10.98
CA LYS A 321 -8.91 27.57 11.17
C LYS A 321 -8.70 27.62 12.67
N LEU A 322 -7.84 26.73 13.21
CA LEU A 322 -7.32 26.89 14.57
C LEU A 322 -6.72 28.29 14.62
N ASP A 323 -7.40 29.19 15.31
CA ASP A 323 -6.86 30.48 15.70
C ASP A 323 -5.41 30.28 16.18
N ARG A 324 -4.51 30.87 15.42
CA ARG A 324 -3.16 31.15 15.89
C ARG A 324 -3.34 32.23 16.95
N GLN A 325 -3.70 31.84 18.16
CA GLN A 325 -3.51 32.68 19.31
C GLN A 325 -2.05 32.58 19.74
N ASN A 326 -1.44 33.73 19.71
CA ASN A 326 -0.12 34.23 20.14
C ASN A 326 0.56 33.44 21.25
#